data_4073ad63614260eadd0e64b8e54ab743
#
_entry.id   4073ad63614260eadd0e64b8e54ab743
#
_cell.length_a   1.000
_cell.length_b   1.000
_cell.length_c   1.000
_cell.angle_alpha   90.00
_cell.angle_beta   90.00
_cell.angle_gamma   90.00
#
_symmetry.space_group_name_H-M   'P 1'
#
loop_
_entity.id
_entity.type
_entity.pdbx_description
1 polymer ?
#
loop_
_entity_poly.entity_id
_entity_poly.type
_entity_poly.pdbx_seq_one_letter_code
_entity_poly.pdbx_strand_id
1 'polypeptide(L)'
;DVLNNHIVEDPLETITKNEYYKDVEKAIDASLSNFEKQVLSKYIEGQSYIQIAESLNSPVKSVDNAIQRIRKKTAKNIENLT
;
A
#
# COMPACT_ATOMS: atom_id res chain seq x y z
N ASP A 1 -9.41 0.57 -22.33
CA ASP A 1 -8.58 1.64 -22.83
C ASP A 1 -7.29 1.76 -22.04
N VAL A 2 -6.19 1.77 -22.77
CA VAL A 2 -4.86 1.77 -22.17
C VAL A 2 -4.63 3.01 -21.30
N LEU A 3 -5.05 4.15 -21.78
CA LEU A 3 -4.85 5.39 -21.04
C LEU A 3 -5.62 5.39 -19.74
N ASN A 4 -6.82 4.90 -19.75
CA ASN A 4 -7.63 4.84 -18.55
C ASN A 4 -7.01 3.90 -17.53
N ASN A 5 -6.47 2.79 -17.99
CA ASN A 5 -5.84 1.85 -17.09
C ASN A 5 -4.62 2.45 -16.40
N HIS A 6 -3.83 3.20 -17.14
CA HIS A 6 -2.66 3.83 -16.56
C HIS A 6 -3.02 4.92 -15.57
N ILE A 7 -4.08 5.66 -15.86
CA ILE A 7 -4.43 6.81 -15.05
C ILE A 7 -5.05 6.39 -13.74
N VAL A 8 -5.85 5.33 -13.75
CA VAL A 8 -6.68 4.99 -12.59
C VAL A 8 -6.11 3.88 -11.73
N GLU A 9 -5.02 3.29 -12.12
CA GLU A 9 -4.47 2.18 -11.34
C GLU A 9 -3.84 2.67 -10.04
N ASP A 10 -4.38 2.18 -8.93
CA ASP A 10 -3.85 2.47 -7.60
C ASP A 10 -2.59 1.63 -7.37
N PRO A 11 -1.46 2.23 -6.97
CA PRO A 11 -0.26 1.46 -6.69
C PRO A 11 -0.47 0.30 -5.72
N LEU A 12 -1.34 0.47 -4.74
CA LEU A 12 -1.63 -0.61 -3.80
C LEU A 12 -2.40 -1.75 -4.45
N GLU A 13 -3.26 -1.46 -5.41
CA GLU A 13 -3.94 -2.50 -6.16
C GLU A 13 -2.97 -3.27 -7.03
N THR A 14 -1.96 -2.60 -7.57
CA THR A 14 -0.91 -3.26 -8.33
C THR A 14 -0.19 -4.29 -7.47
N ILE A 15 0.13 -3.94 -6.23
CA ILE A 15 0.77 -4.86 -5.30
C ILE A 15 -0.10 -6.08 -5.04
N THR A 16 -1.40 -5.88 -4.85
CA THR A 16 -2.30 -6.96 -4.48
C THR A 16 -2.66 -7.89 -5.63
N LYS A 17 -2.50 -7.42 -6.88
CA LYS A 17 -2.89 -8.18 -8.06
C LYS A 17 -1.75 -8.73 -8.87
N ASN A 18 -0.55 -8.22 -8.67
CA ASN A 18 0.57 -8.44 -9.57
C ASN A 18 1.46 -9.59 -9.09
N GLU A 19 2.01 -10.33 -10.05
CA GLU A 19 2.95 -11.39 -9.74
C GLU A 19 4.27 -10.87 -9.19
N TYR A 20 4.56 -9.60 -9.42
CA TYR A 20 5.76 -8.95 -8.89
C TYR A 20 5.61 -8.51 -7.45
N TYR A 21 4.49 -8.79 -6.86
CA TYR A 21 4.17 -8.22 -5.58
C TYR A 21 5.23 -8.53 -4.49
N LYS A 22 5.84 -9.70 -4.56
CA LYS A 22 6.88 -10.04 -3.58
C LYS A 22 8.12 -9.16 -3.69
N ASP A 23 8.53 -8.86 -4.91
CA ASP A 23 9.69 -8.01 -5.14
C ASP A 23 9.38 -6.56 -4.75
N VAL A 24 8.20 -6.10 -5.10
CA VAL A 24 7.74 -4.76 -4.74
C VAL A 24 7.62 -4.65 -3.22
N GLU A 25 7.08 -5.68 -2.59
CA GLU A 25 6.92 -5.71 -1.14
C GLU A 25 8.25 -5.59 -0.43
N LYS A 26 9.28 -6.28 -0.87
CA LYS A 26 10.62 -6.18 -0.27
C LYS A 26 11.20 -4.79 -0.42
N ALA A 27 11.06 -4.20 -1.60
CA ALA A 27 11.57 -2.86 -1.85
C ALA A 27 10.85 -1.83 -1.00
N ILE A 28 9.54 -1.98 -0.82
CA ILE A 28 8.73 -1.07 -0.03
C ILE A 28 9.00 -1.24 1.45
N ASP A 29 9.14 -2.47 1.93
CA ASP A 29 9.39 -2.76 3.33
C ASP A 29 10.60 -1.98 3.86
N ALA A 30 11.62 -1.83 3.03
CA ALA A 30 12.81 -1.10 3.45
C ALA A 30 12.55 0.38 3.71
N SER A 31 11.48 0.93 3.13
CA SER A 31 11.17 2.34 3.25
C SER A 31 9.98 2.64 4.17
N LEU A 32 9.33 1.61 4.71
CA LEU A 32 8.15 1.80 5.55
C LEU A 32 8.50 1.77 7.04
N SER A 33 7.78 2.58 7.82
CA SER A 33 7.85 2.50 9.27
C SER A 33 7.13 1.23 9.74
N ASN A 34 7.33 0.87 11.02
CA ASN A 34 6.65 -0.29 11.58
C ASN A 34 5.13 -0.16 11.50
N PHE A 35 4.61 1.02 11.78
CA PHE A 35 3.17 1.26 11.69
C PHE A 35 2.67 1.09 10.26
N GLU A 36 3.40 1.65 9.31
CA GLU A 36 3.04 1.52 7.90
C GLU A 36 3.06 0.07 7.44
N LYS A 37 4.04 -0.70 7.88
CA LYS A 37 4.10 -2.13 7.54
C LYS A 37 2.88 -2.89 8.06
N GLN A 38 2.47 -2.60 9.28
CA GLN A 38 1.30 -3.25 9.86
C GLN A 38 0.03 -2.86 9.12
N VAL A 39 -0.09 -1.58 8.77
CA VAL A 39 -1.24 -1.11 8.01
C VAL A 39 -1.29 -1.78 6.64
N LEU A 40 -0.17 -1.84 5.96
CA LEU A 40 -0.12 -2.45 4.62
C LEU A 40 -0.47 -3.93 4.68
N SER A 41 0.08 -4.65 5.65
CA SER A 41 -0.20 -6.07 5.80
C SER A 41 -1.71 -6.34 5.95
N LYS A 42 -2.37 -5.55 6.78
CA LYS A 42 -3.80 -5.70 7.00
C LYS A 42 -4.62 -5.26 5.79
N TYR A 43 -4.16 -4.24 5.11
CA TYR A 43 -4.81 -3.77 3.89
C TYR A 43 -4.78 -4.86 2.81
N ILE A 44 -3.66 -5.52 2.66
CA ILE A 44 -3.51 -6.61 1.69
C ILE A 44 -4.43 -7.78 2.05
N GLU A 45 -4.65 -8.01 3.34
CA GLU A 45 -5.57 -9.05 3.81
C GLU A 45 -7.04 -8.71 3.52
N GLY A 46 -7.32 -7.50 3.05
CA GLY A 46 -8.67 -7.11 2.72
C GLY A 46 -9.41 -6.35 3.81
N GLN A 47 -8.72 -5.95 4.87
CA GLN A 47 -9.37 -5.20 5.95
C GLN A 47 -9.67 -3.77 5.53
N SER A 48 -10.80 -3.25 6.01
CA SER A 48 -11.17 -1.85 5.81
C SER A 48 -10.33 -0.95 6.71
N TYR A 49 -10.33 0.36 6.44
CA TYR A 49 -9.63 1.32 7.29
C TYR A 49 -10.10 1.24 8.73
N ILE A 50 -11.39 1.08 8.93
CA ILE A 50 -11.95 0.97 10.28
C ILE A 50 -11.43 -0.29 10.97
N GLN A 51 -11.43 -1.41 10.26
CA GLN A 51 -10.93 -2.67 10.81
C GLN A 51 -9.45 -2.58 11.16
N ILE A 52 -8.67 -1.96 10.28
CA ILE A 52 -7.24 -1.78 10.54
C ILE A 52 -7.02 -0.90 11.78
N ALA A 53 -7.76 0.19 11.87
CA ALA A 53 -7.66 1.09 13.00
C ALA A 53 -7.97 0.38 14.31
N GLU A 54 -9.02 -0.43 14.33
CA GLU A 54 -9.37 -1.22 15.50
C GLU A 54 -8.28 -2.22 15.86
N SER A 55 -7.76 -2.92 14.86
CA SER A 55 -6.71 -3.92 15.07
C SER A 55 -5.45 -3.31 15.66
N LEU A 56 -5.11 -2.10 15.23
CA LEU A 56 -3.89 -1.44 15.66
C LEU A 56 -4.12 -0.46 16.82
N ASN A 57 -5.34 -0.40 17.31
CA ASN A 57 -5.72 0.49 18.41
C ASN A 57 -5.32 1.94 18.10
N SER A 58 -5.62 2.38 16.89
CA SER A 58 -5.24 3.69 16.38
C SER A 58 -6.43 4.39 15.75
N PRO A 59 -6.41 5.74 15.67
CA PRO A 59 -7.48 6.46 14.98
C PRO A 59 -7.53 6.11 13.50
N VAL A 60 -8.72 6.14 12.92
CA VAL A 60 -8.89 5.89 11.49
C VAL A 60 -8.06 6.88 10.67
N LYS A 61 -7.97 8.13 11.13
CA LYS A 61 -7.19 9.14 10.43
C LYS A 61 -5.71 8.75 10.33
N SER A 62 -5.17 8.12 11.36
CA SER A 62 -3.79 7.64 11.34
C SER A 62 -3.60 6.56 10.29
N VAL A 63 -4.58 5.67 10.15
CA VAL A 63 -4.55 4.64 9.11
C VAL A 63 -4.63 5.27 7.74
N ASP A 64 -5.54 6.23 7.54
CA ASP A 64 -5.68 6.92 6.27
C ASP A 64 -4.37 7.61 5.87
N ASN A 65 -3.76 8.34 6.80
CA ASN A 65 -2.49 9.01 6.54
C ASN A 65 -1.39 8.00 6.20
N ALA A 66 -1.36 6.88 6.91
CA ALA A 66 -0.37 5.83 6.63
C ALA A 66 -0.58 5.25 5.22
N ILE A 67 -1.82 5.00 4.84
CA ILE A 67 -2.13 4.48 3.50
C ILE A 67 -1.68 5.46 2.43
N GLN A 68 -1.89 6.76 2.64
CA GLN A 68 -1.46 7.74 1.66
C GLN A 68 0.05 7.80 1.53
N ARG A 69 0.77 7.71 2.65
CA ARG A 69 2.23 7.65 2.59
C ARG A 69 2.71 6.39 1.89
N ILE A 70 2.06 5.27 2.16
CA ILE A 70 2.40 4.00 1.51
C ILE A 70 2.20 4.10 0.01
N ARG A 71 1.09 4.71 -0.43
CA ARG A 71 0.82 4.89 -1.85
C ARG A 71 1.94 5.67 -2.54
N LYS A 72 2.39 6.75 -1.93
CA LYS A 72 3.46 7.57 -2.49
C LYS A 72 4.76 6.78 -2.59
N LYS A 73 5.11 6.06 -1.54
CA LYS A 73 6.32 5.26 -1.51
C LYS A 73 6.25 4.11 -2.50
N THR A 74 5.09 3.48 -2.62
CA THR A 74 4.88 2.38 -3.54
C THR A 74 5.00 2.84 -4.98
N ALA A 75 4.38 3.96 -5.33
CA ALA A 75 4.45 4.49 -6.67
C ALA A 75 5.90 4.79 -7.07
N LYS A 76 6.66 5.37 -6.16
CA LYS A 76 8.06 5.67 -6.40
C LYS A 76 8.89 4.40 -6.62
N ASN A 77 8.65 3.38 -5.81
CA ASN A 77 9.39 2.12 -5.94
C ASN A 77 9.03 1.39 -7.22
N ILE A 78 7.77 1.42 -7.63
CA ILE A 78 7.35 0.81 -8.89
C ILE A 78 8.02 1.50 -10.06
N GLU A 79 8.11 2.83 -10.04
CA GLU A 79 8.82 3.57 -11.08
C GLU A 79 10.29 3.15 -11.17
N ASN A 80 10.92 2.94 -10.03
CA ASN A 80 12.32 2.54 -9.99
C ASN A 80 12.53 1.12 -10.50
N LEU A 81 11.53 0.27 -10.39
CA LEU A 81 11.62 -1.11 -10.85
C LEU A 81 11.37 -1.25 -12.34
N THR A 82 10.74 -0.30 -12.94
CA THR A 82 10.48 -0.31 -14.38
C THR A 82 11.53 0.48 -15.15
#